data_f5cf4c7da7ae3098f6487103d0c06cd8
#
_entry.id   f5cf4c7da7ae3098f6487103d0c06cd8
#
_cell.length_a   1.000
_cell.length_b   1.000
_cell.length_c   1.000
_cell.angle_alpha   90.00
_cell.angle_beta   90.00
_cell.angle_gamma   90.00
#
_symmetry.space_group_name_H-M   'P 1'
#
loop_
_entity.id
_entity.type
_entity.pdbx_description
1 polymer ?
#
loop_
_entity_poly.entity_id
_entity_poly.type
_entity_poly.pdbx_seq_one_letter_code
_entity_poly.pdbx_strand_id
1 'polypeptide(L)'
;MGLAIEPGSLVTMSHEATLIYSESLLRQAVFAFWRRSVGLGFILMLIALPATLGVLVALGAASWLIATLAAVVVIAAAVAVALYVVHYRNSLHKFRKMDKPRATFQADESSFTMSSDAGTTTLQWSAVKELWQFPSVWLLLYSKTQFSTLPLACLPPETQAFVLQRVREAGGKVAG
;
A
#
# COMPACT_ATOMS: atom_id res chain seq x y z
N MET A 1 -20.52 19.09 52.78
CA MET A 1 -19.43 18.17 52.35
C MET A 1 -19.92 17.53 51.07
N GLY A 2 -19.67 18.24 49.97
CA GLY A 2 -20.16 17.87 48.63
C GLY A 2 -19.12 17.01 47.95
N LEU A 3 -19.51 15.78 47.65
CA LEU A 3 -18.73 14.90 46.76
C LEU A 3 -18.87 15.42 45.31
N ALA A 4 -17.79 15.98 44.78
CA ALA A 4 -17.69 16.28 43.38
C ALA A 4 -17.58 14.93 42.65
N ILE A 5 -18.62 14.60 41.88
CA ILE A 5 -18.61 13.51 40.91
C ILE A 5 -17.79 14.03 39.72
N GLU A 6 -16.60 13.51 39.54
CA GLU A 6 -15.82 13.69 38.33
C GLU A 6 -16.65 13.22 37.11
N PRO A 7 -16.85 14.05 36.08
CA PRO A 7 -17.52 13.58 34.87
C PRO A 7 -16.68 12.50 34.20
N GLY A 8 -17.28 11.33 34.11
CA GLY A 8 -16.66 10.11 33.62
C GLY A 8 -15.76 10.33 32.40
N SER A 9 -14.55 9.85 32.53
CA SER A 9 -13.68 9.59 31.38
C SER A 9 -14.46 8.70 30.42
N LEU A 10 -14.87 9.27 29.29
CA LEU A 10 -15.36 8.48 28.16
C LEU A 10 -14.22 7.50 27.85
N VAL A 11 -14.43 6.23 28.18
CA VAL A 11 -13.56 5.14 27.77
C VAL A 11 -13.67 5.09 26.24
N THR A 12 -12.86 5.88 25.59
CA THR A 12 -12.68 5.78 24.14
C THR A 12 -12.14 4.38 23.91
N MET A 13 -12.95 3.50 23.33
CA MET A 13 -12.51 2.16 22.95
C MET A 13 -11.36 2.32 21.94
N SER A 14 -10.14 2.28 22.42
CA SER A 14 -8.97 2.29 21.58
C SER A 14 -8.64 0.86 21.18
N HIS A 15 -8.65 0.60 19.89
CA HIS A 15 -8.16 -0.66 19.33
C HIS A 15 -6.65 -0.60 19.23
N GLU A 16 -5.96 -1.50 19.93
CA GLU A 16 -4.51 -1.58 19.90
C GLU A 16 -4.05 -2.92 19.34
N ALA A 17 -3.04 -2.89 18.48
CA ALA A 17 -2.41 -4.08 17.91
C ALA A 17 -0.92 -3.86 17.69
N THR A 18 -0.11 -4.88 17.98
CA THR A 18 1.31 -4.88 17.63
C THR A 18 1.50 -5.48 16.24
N LEU A 19 1.89 -4.65 15.29
CA LEU A 19 2.16 -5.05 13.93
C LEU A 19 3.58 -5.61 13.82
N ILE A 20 3.71 -6.81 13.28
CA ILE A 20 5.00 -7.46 13.03
C ILE A 20 5.22 -7.48 11.51
N TYR A 21 6.32 -6.90 11.08
CA TYR A 21 6.69 -6.85 9.67
C TYR A 21 7.75 -7.90 9.35
N SER A 22 7.65 -8.47 8.15
CA SER A 22 8.68 -9.30 7.56
C SER A 22 9.05 -8.77 6.17
N GLU A 23 10.24 -9.07 5.69
CA GLU A 23 10.66 -8.67 4.33
C GLU A 23 9.75 -9.27 3.26
N SER A 24 9.29 -10.51 3.47
CA SER A 24 8.35 -11.19 2.58
C SER A 24 7.00 -10.47 2.50
N LEU A 25 6.47 -10.02 3.63
CA LEU A 25 5.21 -9.27 3.69
C LEU A 25 5.34 -7.91 3.00
N LEU A 26 6.45 -7.20 3.23
CA LEU A 26 6.72 -5.93 2.55
C LEU A 26 6.85 -6.11 1.04
N ARG A 27 7.52 -7.17 0.59
CA ARG A 27 7.61 -7.51 -0.84
C ARG A 27 6.23 -7.77 -1.44
N GLN A 28 5.38 -8.52 -0.74
CA GLN A 28 4.00 -8.76 -1.17
C GLN A 28 3.20 -7.46 -1.25
N ALA A 29 3.31 -6.59 -0.23
CA ALA A 29 2.62 -5.31 -0.19
C ALA A 29 3.05 -4.39 -1.35
N VAL A 30 4.35 -4.25 -1.59
CA VAL A 30 4.90 -3.44 -2.69
C VAL A 30 4.48 -4.01 -4.05
N PHE A 31 4.55 -5.33 -4.23
CA PHE A 31 4.12 -5.97 -5.47
C PHE A 31 2.61 -5.80 -5.72
N ALA A 32 1.80 -5.98 -4.68
CA ALA A 32 0.35 -5.79 -4.76
C ALA A 32 -0.01 -4.34 -5.10
N PHE A 33 0.64 -3.38 -4.45
CA PHE A 33 0.51 -1.96 -4.76
C PHE A 33 0.90 -1.66 -6.21
N TRP A 34 2.08 -2.12 -6.65
CA TRP A 34 2.59 -1.89 -8.00
C TRP A 34 1.66 -2.48 -9.07
N ARG A 35 1.25 -3.75 -8.91
CA ARG A 35 0.35 -4.43 -9.86
C ARG A 35 -0.97 -3.67 -10.02
N ARG A 36 -1.52 -3.16 -8.92
CA ARG A 36 -2.78 -2.42 -8.95
C ARG A 36 -2.60 -0.99 -9.50
N SER A 37 -1.50 -0.33 -9.17
CA SER A 37 -1.18 1.02 -9.66
C SER A 37 -0.86 1.05 -11.16
N VAL A 38 -0.14 0.06 -11.66
CA VAL A 38 0.23 -0.06 -13.08
C VAL A 38 -0.98 -0.52 -13.92
N GLY A 39 -1.86 -1.34 -13.34
CA GLY A 39 -3.03 -1.89 -14.01
C GLY A 39 -2.71 -3.09 -14.90
N LEU A 40 -3.66 -4.03 -14.94
CA LEU A 40 -3.52 -5.26 -15.73
C LEU A 40 -3.39 -4.96 -17.24
N GLY A 41 -4.13 -3.96 -17.74
CA GLY A 41 -4.10 -3.58 -19.16
C GLY A 41 -2.72 -3.12 -19.61
N PHE A 42 -2.02 -2.34 -18.78
CA PHE A 42 -0.66 -1.92 -19.10
C PHE A 42 0.35 -3.09 -19.09
N ILE A 43 0.19 -4.01 -18.14
CA ILE A 43 1.04 -5.23 -18.09
C ILE A 43 0.80 -6.08 -19.33
N LEU A 44 -0.45 -6.29 -19.74
CA LEU A 44 -0.79 -7.02 -20.96
C LEU A 44 -0.23 -6.33 -22.21
N MET A 45 -0.29 -5.00 -22.26
CA MET A 45 0.31 -4.23 -23.36
C MET A 45 1.83 -4.39 -23.42
N LEU A 46 2.51 -4.39 -22.26
CA LEU A 46 3.96 -4.62 -22.18
C LEU A 46 4.39 -6.02 -22.63
N ILE A 47 3.48 -6.98 -22.64
CA ILE A 47 3.74 -8.33 -23.15
C ILE A 47 3.36 -8.44 -24.64
N ALA A 48 2.19 -7.94 -25.00
CA ALA A 48 1.65 -8.06 -26.37
C ALA A 48 2.48 -7.29 -27.40
N LEU A 49 2.90 -6.05 -27.08
CA LEU A 49 3.67 -5.22 -28.02
C LEU A 49 5.03 -5.84 -28.42
N PRO A 50 5.88 -6.30 -27.50
CA PRO A 50 7.12 -6.99 -27.88
C PRO A 50 6.88 -8.27 -28.68
N ALA A 51 5.86 -9.04 -28.33
CA ALA A 51 5.49 -10.24 -29.07
C ALA A 51 5.10 -9.91 -30.51
N THR A 52 4.23 -8.90 -30.71
CA THR A 52 3.83 -8.43 -32.04
C THR A 52 5.03 -7.92 -32.84
N LEU A 53 5.90 -7.12 -32.21
CA LEU A 53 7.12 -6.64 -32.86
C LEU A 53 8.04 -7.78 -33.28
N GLY A 54 8.22 -8.79 -32.40
CA GLY A 54 9.01 -9.99 -32.71
C GLY A 54 8.48 -10.73 -33.94
N VAL A 55 7.16 -10.91 -34.04
CA VAL A 55 6.52 -11.52 -35.21
C VAL A 55 6.76 -10.68 -36.49
N LEU A 56 6.57 -9.36 -36.43
CA LEU A 56 6.78 -8.48 -37.57
C LEU A 56 8.23 -8.54 -38.09
N VAL A 57 9.20 -8.55 -37.19
CA VAL A 57 10.62 -8.69 -37.54
C VAL A 57 10.90 -10.06 -38.15
N ALA A 58 10.33 -11.13 -37.60
CA ALA A 58 10.50 -12.50 -38.14
C ALA A 58 9.89 -12.66 -39.53
N LEU A 59 8.85 -11.89 -39.86
CA LEU A 59 8.24 -11.83 -41.19
C LEU A 59 9.01 -10.92 -42.18
N GLY A 60 10.18 -10.41 -41.78
CA GLY A 60 11.02 -9.56 -42.66
C GLY A 60 10.57 -8.10 -42.70
N ALA A 61 9.64 -7.67 -41.89
CA ALA A 61 9.24 -6.27 -41.81
C ALA A 61 10.39 -5.47 -41.17
N ALA A 62 11.07 -4.64 -41.95
CA ALA A 62 12.10 -3.74 -41.50
C ALA A 62 11.72 -2.32 -41.89
N SER A 63 11.35 -1.49 -40.93
CA SER A 63 11.07 -0.08 -41.11
C SER A 63 11.52 0.74 -39.91
N TRP A 64 11.78 2.03 -40.13
CA TRP A 64 12.11 2.94 -39.04
C TRP A 64 10.99 3.03 -37.98
N LEU A 65 9.71 2.83 -38.38
CA LEU A 65 8.56 2.81 -37.49
C LEU A 65 8.64 1.64 -36.50
N ILE A 66 9.07 0.46 -36.95
CA ILE A 66 9.24 -0.72 -36.08
C ILE A 66 10.36 -0.47 -35.08
N ALA A 67 11.47 0.13 -35.51
CA ALA A 67 12.57 0.49 -34.61
C ALA A 67 12.13 1.52 -33.55
N THR A 68 11.37 2.53 -33.94
CA THR A 68 10.83 3.54 -33.04
C THR A 68 9.86 2.92 -32.03
N LEU A 69 8.95 2.06 -32.49
CA LEU A 69 8.00 1.37 -31.62
C LEU A 69 8.70 0.45 -30.63
N ALA A 70 9.74 -0.27 -31.07
CA ALA A 70 10.57 -1.10 -30.20
C ALA A 70 11.26 -0.26 -29.12
N ALA A 71 11.83 0.90 -29.48
CA ALA A 71 12.44 1.81 -28.50
C ALA A 71 11.42 2.30 -27.46
N VAL A 72 10.20 2.68 -27.87
CA VAL A 72 9.13 3.10 -26.97
C VAL A 72 8.76 1.99 -25.99
N VAL A 73 8.63 0.75 -26.46
CA VAL A 73 8.33 -0.42 -25.62
C VAL A 73 9.43 -0.67 -24.59
N VAL A 74 10.70 -0.59 -25.00
CA VAL A 74 11.85 -0.76 -24.09
C VAL A 74 11.85 0.33 -23.02
N ILE A 75 11.61 1.58 -23.40
CA ILE A 75 11.54 2.70 -22.45
C ILE A 75 10.38 2.50 -21.47
N ALA A 76 9.19 2.13 -21.95
CA ALA A 76 8.03 1.90 -21.10
C ALA A 76 8.28 0.76 -20.10
N ALA A 77 8.90 -0.32 -20.53
CA ALA A 77 9.29 -1.43 -19.66
C ALA A 77 10.32 -0.99 -18.62
N ALA A 78 11.35 -0.24 -19.02
CA ALA A 78 12.37 0.29 -18.12
C ALA A 78 11.75 1.21 -17.04
N VAL A 79 10.81 2.08 -17.42
CA VAL A 79 10.09 2.95 -16.46
C VAL A 79 9.25 2.14 -15.49
N ALA A 80 8.52 1.12 -15.96
CA ALA A 80 7.73 0.25 -15.08
C ALA A 80 8.59 -0.49 -14.05
N VAL A 81 9.74 -1.02 -14.48
CA VAL A 81 10.72 -1.67 -13.59
C VAL A 81 11.33 -0.66 -12.62
N ALA A 82 11.71 0.52 -13.09
CA ALA A 82 12.27 1.56 -12.25
C ALA A 82 11.31 1.99 -11.14
N LEU A 83 10.03 2.18 -11.47
CA LEU A 83 8.99 2.49 -10.48
C LEU A 83 8.87 1.39 -9.41
N TYR A 84 8.86 0.11 -9.82
CA TYR A 84 8.85 -1.00 -8.88
C TYR A 84 10.08 -0.98 -7.97
N VAL A 85 11.28 -0.84 -8.55
CA VAL A 85 12.55 -0.85 -7.81
C VAL A 85 12.61 0.31 -6.82
N VAL A 86 12.21 1.52 -7.21
CA VAL A 86 12.18 2.70 -6.33
C VAL A 86 11.23 2.48 -5.16
N HIS A 87 10.00 2.02 -5.42
CA HIS A 87 9.05 1.75 -4.34
C HIS A 87 9.54 0.64 -3.40
N TYR A 88 10.09 -0.44 -3.95
CA TYR A 88 10.64 -1.54 -3.16
C TYR A 88 11.82 -1.07 -2.30
N ARG A 89 12.78 -0.37 -2.89
CA ARG A 89 13.96 0.15 -2.15
C ARG A 89 13.58 1.12 -1.05
N ASN A 90 12.62 2.02 -1.30
CA ASN A 90 12.14 2.96 -0.29
C ASN A 90 11.45 2.25 0.88
N SER A 91 10.62 1.24 0.60
CA SER A 91 9.96 0.44 1.64
C SER A 91 10.98 -0.38 2.43
N LEU A 92 11.94 -1.01 1.76
CA LEU A 92 12.98 -1.80 2.39
C LEU A 92 13.95 -0.95 3.20
N HIS A 93 14.28 0.27 2.74
CA HIS A 93 15.14 1.19 3.47
C HIS A 93 14.52 1.63 4.80
N LYS A 94 13.22 1.93 4.80
CA LYS A 94 12.48 2.22 6.04
C LYS A 94 12.49 1.02 6.99
N PHE A 95 12.25 -0.18 6.45
CA PHE A 95 12.26 -1.42 7.24
C PHE A 95 13.62 -1.71 7.87
N ARG A 96 14.72 -1.56 7.12
CA ARG A 96 16.08 -1.83 7.60
C ARG A 96 16.58 -0.81 8.63
N LYS A 97 15.96 0.36 8.71
CA LYS A 97 16.24 1.36 9.76
C LYS A 97 15.55 1.05 11.08
N MET A 98 14.60 0.11 11.10
CA MET A 98 13.93 -0.31 12.32
C MET A 98 14.81 -1.38 12.99
N ASP A 99 15.27 -1.14 14.20
CA ASP A 99 15.99 -2.13 15.02
C ASP A 99 15.11 -3.35 15.30
N LYS A 100 13.82 -3.11 15.49
CA LYS A 100 12.81 -4.14 15.62
C LYS A 100 11.75 -3.93 14.53
N PRO A 101 11.45 -4.95 13.69
CA PRO A 101 10.45 -4.83 12.63
C PRO A 101 9.02 -4.88 13.20
N ARG A 102 8.74 -4.01 14.15
CA ARG A 102 7.47 -3.91 14.87
C ARG A 102 6.98 -2.47 14.87
N ALA A 103 5.67 -2.31 14.83
CA ALA A 103 5.03 -1.05 15.10
C ALA A 103 3.79 -1.29 15.96
N THR A 104 3.43 -0.33 16.78
CA THR A 104 2.15 -0.31 17.48
C THR A 104 1.15 0.43 16.64
N PHE A 105 0.00 -0.18 16.42
CA PHE A 105 -1.17 0.44 15.80
C PHE A 105 -2.19 0.71 16.89
N GLN A 106 -2.60 1.95 17.02
CA GLN A 106 -3.67 2.37 17.93
C GLN A 106 -4.71 3.12 17.10
N ALA A 107 -5.97 2.80 17.28
CA ALA A 107 -7.06 3.41 16.54
C ALA A 107 -8.20 3.81 17.50
N ASP A 108 -8.68 5.02 17.33
CA ASP A 108 -9.84 5.58 18.01
C ASP A 108 -10.92 6.01 17.00
N GLU A 109 -11.97 6.63 17.48
CA GLU A 109 -13.09 7.07 16.63
C GLU A 109 -12.71 8.12 15.60
N SER A 110 -11.72 8.95 15.85
CA SER A 110 -11.33 10.10 15.02
C SER A 110 -10.05 9.88 14.23
N SER A 111 -9.14 9.09 14.77
CA SER A 111 -7.78 8.98 14.30
C SER A 111 -7.19 7.58 14.51
N PHE A 112 -6.05 7.37 13.90
CA PHE A 112 -5.20 6.23 14.21
C PHE A 112 -3.74 6.65 14.29
N THR A 113 -3.00 5.98 15.13
CA THR A 113 -1.57 6.22 15.36
C THR A 113 -0.77 4.97 15.04
N MET A 114 0.29 5.14 14.29
CA MET A 114 1.30 4.12 14.05
C MET A 114 2.62 4.57 14.65
N SER A 115 3.12 3.82 15.62
CA SER A 115 4.37 4.11 16.32
C SER A 115 5.37 2.99 16.11
N SER A 116 6.61 3.33 15.78
CA SER A 116 7.75 2.41 15.62
C SER A 116 9.03 3.09 16.06
N ASP A 117 10.13 2.36 16.07
CA ASP A 117 11.47 2.93 16.36
C ASP A 117 11.88 4.03 15.36
N ALA A 118 11.26 4.04 14.15
CA ALA A 118 11.51 5.07 13.14
C ALA A 118 10.70 6.36 13.37
N GLY A 119 9.76 6.36 14.32
CA GLY A 119 8.92 7.51 14.65
C GLY A 119 7.45 7.15 14.84
N THR A 120 6.67 8.16 15.22
CA THR A 120 5.23 8.06 15.44
C THR A 120 4.50 8.94 14.44
N THR A 121 3.43 8.43 13.87
CA THR A 121 2.56 9.16 12.94
C THR A 121 1.12 8.97 13.37
N THR A 122 0.42 10.09 13.61
CA THR A 122 -1.03 10.11 13.88
C THR A 122 -1.74 10.73 12.69
N LEU A 123 -2.78 10.07 12.20
CA LEU A 123 -3.57 10.51 11.06
C LEU A 123 -5.06 10.39 11.38
N GLN A 124 -5.85 11.35 10.92
CA GLN A 124 -7.30 11.25 10.94
C GLN A 124 -7.77 10.26 9.87
N TRP A 125 -8.91 9.60 10.10
CA TRP A 125 -9.50 8.67 9.13
C TRP A 125 -9.79 9.33 7.78
N SER A 126 -10.12 10.62 7.77
CA SER A 126 -10.33 11.43 6.55
C SER A 126 -9.10 11.56 5.64
N ALA A 127 -7.90 11.30 6.18
CA ALA A 127 -6.68 11.25 5.39
C ALA A 127 -6.60 9.98 4.52
N VAL A 128 -7.31 8.90 4.90
CA VAL A 128 -7.32 7.65 4.15
C VAL A 128 -8.26 7.81 2.96
N LYS A 129 -7.70 7.84 1.75
CA LYS A 129 -8.47 7.95 0.50
C LYS A 129 -8.99 6.60 0.03
N GLU A 130 -8.16 5.57 0.16
CA GLU A 130 -8.51 4.21 -0.22
C GLU A 130 -7.93 3.20 0.77
N LEU A 131 -8.66 2.11 0.99
CA LEU A 131 -8.18 0.91 1.67
C LEU A 131 -8.23 -0.24 0.67
N TRP A 132 -7.08 -0.81 0.37
CA TRP A 132 -6.98 -1.98 -0.50
C TRP A 132 -6.79 -3.24 0.33
N GLN A 133 -7.69 -4.19 0.11
CA GLN A 133 -7.70 -5.47 0.82
C GLN A 133 -6.98 -6.53 0.00
N PHE A 134 -5.96 -7.14 0.60
CA PHE A 134 -5.27 -8.33 0.09
C PHE A 134 -5.33 -9.44 1.13
N PRO A 135 -5.14 -10.71 0.77
CA PRO A 135 -5.32 -11.83 1.68
C PRO A 135 -4.47 -11.80 2.96
N SER A 136 -3.27 -11.22 2.91
CA SER A 136 -2.33 -11.17 4.04
C SER A 136 -2.10 -9.77 4.60
N VAL A 137 -2.52 -8.74 3.88
CA VAL A 137 -2.18 -7.35 4.20
C VAL A 137 -3.21 -6.39 3.65
N TRP A 138 -3.52 -5.35 4.43
CA TRP A 138 -4.27 -4.20 3.92
C TRP A 138 -3.34 -3.02 3.71
N LEU A 139 -3.63 -2.21 2.69
CA LEU A 139 -2.94 -0.97 2.41
C LEU A 139 -3.89 0.20 2.65
N LEU A 140 -3.51 1.09 3.57
CA LEU A 140 -4.18 2.37 3.81
C LEU A 140 -3.49 3.42 2.94
N LEU A 141 -4.15 3.87 1.88
CA LEU A 141 -3.61 4.85 0.93
C LEU A 141 -4.04 6.25 1.32
N TYR A 142 -3.08 7.14 1.43
CA TYR A 142 -3.26 8.57 1.69
C TYR A 142 -3.18 9.40 0.41
N SER A 143 -2.36 8.92 -0.53
CA SER A 143 -2.18 9.49 -1.86
C SER A 143 -1.82 8.38 -2.86
N LYS A 144 -1.61 8.75 -4.13
CA LYS A 144 -1.18 7.82 -5.18
C LYS A 144 0.18 7.15 -4.92
N THR A 145 0.99 7.71 -4.01
CA THR A 145 2.36 7.23 -3.75
C THR A 145 2.64 6.93 -2.28
N GLN A 146 1.71 7.25 -1.39
CA GLN A 146 1.90 7.08 0.05
C GLN A 146 0.85 6.14 0.62
N PHE A 147 1.29 5.13 1.30
CA PHE A 147 0.44 4.17 1.98
C PHE A 147 1.10 3.62 3.25
N SER A 148 0.28 3.15 4.16
CA SER A 148 0.70 2.31 5.29
C SER A 148 0.21 0.88 5.10
N THR A 149 0.97 -0.05 5.65
CA THR A 149 0.73 -1.48 5.53
C THR A 149 0.22 -2.02 6.85
N LEU A 150 -0.92 -2.69 6.85
CA LEU A 150 -1.50 -3.37 8.00
C LEU A 150 -1.45 -4.89 7.80
N PRO A 151 -0.55 -5.61 8.49
CA PRO A 151 -0.49 -7.07 8.48
C PRO A 151 -1.74 -7.67 9.13
N LEU A 152 -2.54 -8.44 8.39
CA LEU A 152 -3.81 -8.99 8.91
C LEU A 152 -3.61 -10.01 10.02
N ALA A 153 -2.51 -10.77 9.97
CA ALA A 153 -2.17 -11.74 11.01
C ALA A 153 -1.97 -11.12 12.40
N CYS A 154 -1.75 -9.79 12.46
CA CYS A 154 -1.55 -9.05 13.69
C CYS A 154 -2.80 -8.28 14.15
N LEU A 155 -3.85 -8.25 13.35
CA LEU A 155 -5.07 -7.49 13.63
C LEU A 155 -6.20 -8.43 14.03
N PRO A 156 -6.74 -8.31 15.26
CA PRO A 156 -7.96 -9.00 15.66
C PRO A 156 -9.13 -8.69 14.69
N PRO A 157 -10.07 -9.64 14.48
CA PRO A 157 -11.20 -9.43 13.57
C PRO A 157 -12.05 -8.21 13.91
N GLU A 158 -12.21 -7.90 15.18
CA GLU A 158 -12.89 -6.71 15.68
C GLU A 158 -12.18 -5.41 15.24
N THR A 159 -10.84 -5.38 15.35
CA THR A 159 -10.04 -4.23 14.88
C THR A 159 -10.11 -4.09 13.37
N GLN A 160 -10.13 -5.21 12.63
CA GLN A 160 -10.32 -5.17 11.18
C GLN A 160 -11.68 -4.58 10.81
N ALA A 161 -12.76 -5.03 11.47
CA ALA A 161 -14.11 -4.51 11.25
C ALA A 161 -14.18 -3.02 11.58
N PHE A 162 -13.59 -2.60 12.69
CA PHE A 162 -13.52 -1.21 13.11
C PHE A 162 -12.80 -0.33 12.07
N VAL A 163 -11.61 -0.73 11.60
CA VAL A 163 -10.86 0.01 10.56
C VAL A 163 -11.69 0.18 9.28
N LEU A 164 -12.35 -0.90 8.83
CA LEU A 164 -13.21 -0.84 7.64
C LEU A 164 -14.36 0.13 7.81
N GLN A 165 -15.02 0.08 8.98
CA GLN A 165 -16.11 0.98 9.30
C GLN A 165 -15.64 2.44 9.28
N ARG A 166 -14.57 2.77 10.00
CA ARG A 166 -14.04 4.15 10.08
C ARG A 166 -13.60 4.70 8.74
N VAL A 167 -12.92 3.89 7.92
CA VAL A 167 -12.53 4.31 6.58
C VAL A 167 -13.75 4.65 5.72
N ARG A 168 -14.82 3.83 5.78
CA ARG A 168 -16.07 4.09 5.02
C ARG A 168 -16.78 5.34 5.51
N GLU A 169 -16.93 5.50 6.83
CA GLU A 169 -17.57 6.67 7.46
C GLU A 169 -16.83 7.97 7.14
N ALA A 170 -15.52 7.92 7.05
CA ALA A 170 -14.69 9.05 6.64
C ALA A 170 -14.68 9.33 5.13
N GLY A 171 -15.44 8.58 4.34
CA GLY A 171 -15.53 8.74 2.88
C GLY A 171 -14.43 8.06 2.07
N GLY A 172 -13.59 7.24 2.71
CA GLY A 172 -12.56 6.44 2.04
C GLY A 172 -13.17 5.26 1.25
N LYS A 173 -12.57 4.95 0.10
CA LYS A 173 -13.01 3.82 -0.72
C LYS A 173 -12.39 2.53 -0.22
N VAL A 174 -13.19 1.49 -0.04
CA VAL A 174 -12.73 0.13 0.27
C VAL A 174 -12.78 -0.70 -1.00
N ALA A 175 -11.67 -1.30 -1.37
CA ALA A 175 -11.53 -2.09 -2.59
C ALA A 175 -10.75 -3.38 -2.31
N GLY A 176 -11.33 -4.51 -2.65
CA GLY A 176 -10.77 -5.85 -2.58
C GLY A 176 -10.49 -6.44 -3.95
#